data_655e7149e20140a61a07ab84405e3c64
#
_entry.id   655e7149e20140a61a07ab84405e3c64
#
_cell.length_a   1.000
_cell.length_b   1.000
_cell.length_c   1.000
_cell.angle_alpha   90.00
_cell.angle_beta   90.00
_cell.angle_gamma   90.00
#
_symmetry.space_group_name_H-M   'P 1'
#
loop_
_entity.id
_entity.type
_entity.pdbx_description
1 polymer ?
#
loop_
_entity_poly.entity_id
_entity_poly.type
_entity_poly.pdbx_seq_one_letter_code
_entity_poly.pdbx_strand_id
1 'polypeptide(L)'
;MFPFLAIFIVFCLVLNFYIRRNDTTQQKVMDEFWEKERKSNAIRKKDISKLDYITIPLDKIPVKLCTSTEEAFFALAEKPMLNLVGISNTDLKLQYGTANLEILSEYDNNFIDFVALLPDYATELIEAGEKETARMLLEFAVGVNADSRKIDRLLESLENESSSMN
;
A
#
# COMPACT_ATOMS: atom_id res chain seq x y z
N MET A 1 -18.39 -45.53 39.22
CA MET A 1 -18.34 -45.35 37.76
C MET A 1 -19.27 -44.25 37.24
N PHE A 2 -20.41 -43.97 37.87
CA PHE A 2 -21.37 -42.94 37.42
C PHE A 2 -20.87 -41.46 37.41
N PRO A 3 -20.02 -40.99 38.34
CA PRO A 3 -19.63 -39.58 38.36
C PRO A 3 -18.82 -39.16 37.10
N PHE A 4 -17.96 -40.05 36.60
CA PHE A 4 -17.17 -39.75 35.39
C PHE A 4 -18.03 -39.60 34.15
N LEU A 5 -19.09 -40.39 34.01
CA LEU A 5 -20.03 -40.28 32.90
C LEU A 5 -20.79 -38.94 32.95
N ALA A 6 -21.23 -38.52 34.13
CA ALA A 6 -21.91 -37.24 34.30
C ALA A 6 -21.01 -36.05 33.94
N ILE A 7 -19.76 -36.07 34.42
CA ILE A 7 -18.75 -35.03 34.07
C ILE A 7 -18.51 -35.00 32.58
N PHE A 8 -18.38 -36.17 31.93
CA PHE A 8 -18.19 -36.23 30.47
C PHE A 8 -19.38 -35.65 29.70
N ILE A 9 -20.61 -35.96 30.10
CA ILE A 9 -21.81 -35.39 29.47
C ILE A 9 -21.84 -33.88 29.64
N VAL A 10 -21.57 -33.35 30.83
CA VAL A 10 -21.51 -31.89 31.06
C VAL A 10 -20.44 -31.26 30.20
N PHE A 11 -19.26 -31.86 30.11
CA PHE A 11 -18.19 -31.39 29.23
C PHE A 11 -18.62 -31.33 27.75
N CYS A 12 -19.27 -32.38 27.25
CA CYS A 12 -19.79 -32.40 25.87
C CYS A 12 -20.85 -31.32 25.63
N LEU A 13 -21.73 -31.07 26.60
CA LEU A 13 -22.75 -30.02 26.50
C LEU A 13 -22.12 -28.62 26.47
N VAL A 14 -21.12 -28.38 27.31
CA VAL A 14 -20.36 -27.12 27.34
C VAL A 14 -19.62 -26.92 26.01
N LEU A 15 -18.92 -27.94 25.52
CA LEU A 15 -18.25 -27.87 24.22
C LEU A 15 -19.24 -27.56 23.09
N ASN A 16 -20.36 -28.26 23.03
CA ASN A 16 -21.38 -28.04 22.02
C ASN A 16 -21.95 -26.60 22.08
N PHE A 17 -22.15 -26.08 23.29
CA PHE A 17 -22.58 -24.70 23.49
C PHE A 17 -21.54 -23.69 22.95
N TYR A 18 -20.24 -23.89 23.25
CA TYR A 18 -19.17 -23.02 22.71
C TYR A 18 -19.05 -23.10 21.22
N ILE A 19 -19.11 -24.30 20.63
CA ILE A 19 -19.06 -24.50 19.19
C ILE A 19 -20.22 -23.76 18.52
N ARG A 20 -21.45 -23.97 18.95
CA ARG A 20 -22.64 -23.31 18.38
C ARG A 20 -22.58 -21.79 18.51
N ARG A 21 -22.08 -21.28 19.63
CA ARG A 21 -21.94 -19.83 19.83
C ARG A 21 -20.90 -19.24 18.88
N ASN A 22 -19.79 -19.94 18.65
CA ASN A 22 -18.76 -19.52 17.72
C ASN A 22 -19.28 -19.54 16.26
N ASP A 23 -19.99 -20.61 15.86
CA ASP A 23 -20.56 -20.74 14.53
C ASP A 23 -21.55 -19.61 14.20
N THR A 24 -22.43 -19.25 15.16
CA THR A 24 -23.38 -18.14 14.95
C THR A 24 -22.69 -16.79 14.82
N THR A 25 -21.58 -16.59 15.51
CA THR A 25 -20.79 -15.35 15.41
C THR A 25 -20.07 -15.28 14.07
N GLN A 26 -19.43 -16.36 13.64
CA GLN A 26 -18.77 -16.45 12.34
C GLN A 26 -19.76 -16.28 11.18
N GLN A 27 -20.94 -16.87 11.30
CA GLN A 27 -21.98 -16.77 10.29
C GLN A 27 -22.47 -15.32 10.10
N LYS A 28 -22.65 -14.57 11.20
CA LYS A 28 -22.99 -13.14 11.13
C LYS A 28 -21.91 -12.32 10.44
N VAL A 29 -20.63 -12.52 10.81
CA VAL A 29 -19.50 -11.81 10.16
C VAL A 29 -19.45 -12.13 8.67
N MET A 30 -19.70 -13.38 8.30
CA MET A 30 -19.74 -13.80 6.90
C MET A 30 -20.91 -13.18 6.14
N ASP A 31 -22.10 -13.13 6.75
CA ASP A 31 -23.29 -12.52 6.14
C ASP A 31 -23.09 -11.01 5.95
N GLU A 32 -22.51 -10.30 6.93
CA GLU A 32 -22.15 -8.89 6.83
C GLU A 32 -21.12 -8.64 5.72
N PHE A 33 -20.11 -9.52 5.62
CA PHE A 33 -19.10 -9.45 4.54
C PHE A 33 -19.77 -9.60 3.16
N TRP A 34 -20.61 -10.62 2.98
CA TRP A 34 -21.29 -10.86 1.71
C TRP A 34 -22.29 -9.76 1.35
N GLU A 35 -22.94 -9.18 2.36
CA GLU A 35 -23.82 -8.04 2.15
C GLU A 35 -23.04 -6.80 1.71
N LYS A 36 -21.88 -6.51 2.35
CA LYS A 36 -20.98 -5.43 1.97
C LYS A 36 -20.47 -5.62 0.54
N GLU A 37 -20.04 -6.84 0.20
CA GLU A 37 -19.54 -7.17 -1.14
C GLU A 37 -20.62 -7.04 -2.21
N ARG A 38 -21.84 -7.46 -1.92
CA ARG A 38 -22.98 -7.31 -2.83
C ARG A 38 -23.33 -5.84 -3.07
N LYS A 39 -23.30 -5.03 -2.02
CA LYS A 39 -23.53 -3.58 -2.13
C LYS A 39 -22.41 -2.92 -2.95
N SER A 40 -21.17 -3.29 -2.72
CA SER A 40 -20.03 -2.73 -3.45
C SER A 40 -20.10 -3.02 -4.95
N ASN A 41 -20.50 -4.23 -5.33
CA ASN A 41 -20.64 -4.64 -6.72
C ASN A 41 -21.79 -3.94 -7.46
N ALA A 42 -22.74 -3.37 -6.75
CA ALA A 42 -23.87 -2.64 -7.33
C ALA A 42 -23.57 -1.15 -7.60
N ILE A 43 -22.45 -0.64 -7.11
CA ILE A 43 -22.08 0.78 -7.28
C ILE A 43 -21.66 1.05 -8.72
N ARG A 44 -22.28 2.08 -9.32
CA ARG A 44 -21.93 2.55 -10.66
C ARG A 44 -20.59 3.27 -10.68
N LYS A 45 -19.95 3.30 -11.85
CA LYS A 45 -18.74 4.07 -12.12
C LYS A 45 -18.89 5.52 -11.68
N LYS A 46 -17.98 6.01 -10.85
CA LYS A 46 -17.89 7.41 -10.45
C LYS A 46 -16.69 8.08 -11.12
N ASP A 47 -16.70 9.41 -11.13
CA ASP A 47 -15.59 10.20 -11.60
C ASP A 47 -14.40 10.09 -10.64
N ILE A 48 -13.24 9.73 -11.17
CA ILE A 48 -11.97 9.60 -10.43
C ILE A 48 -10.97 10.69 -10.82
N SER A 49 -11.33 11.64 -11.70
CA SER A 49 -10.41 12.67 -12.21
C SER A 49 -9.89 13.63 -11.12
N LYS A 50 -10.54 13.70 -9.96
CA LYS A 50 -10.22 14.61 -8.85
C LYS A 50 -9.54 13.93 -7.67
N LEU A 51 -8.99 12.74 -7.89
CA LEU A 51 -8.20 12.06 -6.85
C LEU A 51 -6.86 12.76 -6.66
N ASP A 52 -6.26 12.53 -5.51
CA ASP A 52 -4.95 13.08 -5.16
C ASP A 52 -3.84 12.27 -5.84
N TYR A 53 -3.66 12.55 -7.14
CA TYR A 53 -2.65 11.88 -7.96
C TYR A 53 -1.25 12.31 -7.55
N ILE A 54 -0.38 11.34 -7.37
CA ILE A 54 1.03 11.57 -7.07
C ILE A 54 1.75 11.96 -8.36
N THR A 55 2.38 13.14 -8.35
CA THR A 55 3.18 13.66 -9.47
C THR A 55 4.61 13.87 -9.01
N ILE A 56 5.53 13.15 -9.62
CA ILE A 56 6.96 13.25 -9.32
C ILE A 56 7.50 14.59 -9.86
N PRO A 57 8.30 15.36 -9.09
CA PRO A 57 8.82 16.66 -9.50
C PRO A 57 10.03 16.51 -10.45
N LEU A 58 9.79 16.03 -11.67
CA LEU A 58 10.84 15.80 -12.68
C LEU A 58 11.60 17.06 -13.09
N ASP A 59 10.96 18.23 -12.99
CA ASP A 59 11.54 19.54 -13.26
C ASP A 59 12.70 19.92 -12.35
N LYS A 60 12.80 19.25 -11.19
CA LYS A 60 13.85 19.47 -10.20
C LYS A 60 15.02 18.50 -10.32
N ILE A 61 15.05 17.63 -11.32
CA ILE A 61 16.14 16.69 -11.57
C ILE A 61 17.06 17.27 -12.63
N PRO A 62 18.22 17.85 -12.24
CA PRO A 62 19.05 18.65 -13.17
C PRO A 62 19.97 17.78 -14.03
N VAL A 63 20.14 16.51 -13.69
CA VAL A 63 21.17 15.62 -14.29
C VAL A 63 20.52 14.45 -14.99
N LYS A 64 21.13 14.04 -16.11
CA LYS A 64 20.82 12.79 -16.79
C LYS A 64 22.00 11.83 -16.63
N LEU A 65 21.75 10.71 -15.97
CA LEU A 65 22.74 9.67 -15.75
C LEU A 65 22.87 8.74 -16.97
N CYS A 66 21.87 8.73 -17.85
CA CYS A 66 21.78 7.85 -19.02
C CYS A 66 21.83 6.35 -18.64
N THR A 67 21.26 5.99 -17.50
CA THR A 67 21.17 4.60 -17.03
C THR A 67 19.81 3.99 -17.36
N SER A 68 19.75 2.67 -17.37
CA SER A 68 18.47 1.96 -17.55
C SER A 68 17.50 2.19 -16.39
N THR A 69 18.01 2.40 -15.17
CA THR A 69 17.22 2.72 -13.99
C THR A 69 16.57 4.10 -14.13
N GLU A 70 17.34 5.09 -14.58
CA GLU A 70 16.84 6.43 -14.86
C GLU A 70 15.74 6.40 -15.93
N GLU A 71 15.96 5.71 -17.06
CA GLU A 71 14.96 5.57 -18.13
C GLU A 71 13.66 4.95 -17.59
N ALA A 72 13.76 3.89 -16.79
CA ALA A 72 12.61 3.24 -16.15
C ALA A 72 11.89 4.18 -15.17
N PHE A 73 12.65 4.95 -14.38
CA PHE A 73 12.10 5.93 -13.44
C PHE A 73 11.32 7.04 -14.17
N PHE A 74 11.88 7.63 -15.22
CA PHE A 74 11.19 8.66 -16.00
C PHE A 74 9.94 8.10 -16.71
N ALA A 75 10.03 6.92 -17.30
CA ALA A 75 8.88 6.27 -17.93
C ALA A 75 7.75 5.97 -16.92
N LEU A 76 8.11 5.66 -15.69
CA LEU A 76 7.13 5.44 -14.61
C LEU A 76 6.54 6.77 -14.12
N ALA A 77 7.33 7.82 -14.04
CA ALA A 77 6.91 9.14 -13.57
C ALA A 77 5.86 9.81 -14.49
N GLU A 78 5.76 9.39 -15.74
CA GLU A 78 4.72 9.84 -16.68
C GLU A 78 3.36 9.16 -16.45
N LYS A 79 3.33 8.06 -15.68
CA LYS A 79 2.11 7.30 -15.41
C LYS A 79 1.34 7.87 -14.21
N PRO A 80 0.00 7.81 -14.23
CA PRO A 80 -0.78 8.15 -13.05
C PRO A 80 -0.47 7.22 -11.90
N MET A 81 -0.31 7.77 -10.70
CA MET A 81 -0.04 7.02 -9.47
C MET A 81 -0.98 7.45 -8.36
N LEU A 82 -1.42 6.49 -7.57
CA LEU A 82 -2.21 6.70 -6.35
C LEU A 82 -1.67 5.79 -5.25
N ASN A 83 -1.55 6.32 -4.05
CA ASN A 83 -1.27 5.50 -2.88
C ASN A 83 -2.60 5.01 -2.27
N LEU A 84 -2.93 3.76 -2.50
CA LEU A 84 -4.16 3.13 -2.00
C LEU A 84 -3.87 2.13 -0.87
N VAL A 85 -2.70 2.23 -0.24
CA VAL A 85 -2.30 1.36 0.87
C VAL A 85 -3.33 1.42 2.00
N GLY A 86 -3.75 0.26 2.47
CA GLY A 86 -4.73 0.12 3.55
C GLY A 86 -6.20 0.21 3.12
N ILE A 87 -6.50 0.47 1.85
CA ILE A 87 -7.86 0.49 1.32
C ILE A 87 -8.18 -0.85 0.68
N SER A 88 -9.24 -1.52 1.13
CA SER A 88 -9.64 -2.80 0.54
C SER A 88 -10.32 -2.61 -0.82
N ASN A 89 -10.25 -3.64 -1.69
CA ASN A 89 -10.97 -3.65 -2.97
C ASN A 89 -12.47 -3.40 -2.82
N THR A 90 -13.07 -3.91 -1.76
CA THR A 90 -14.49 -3.68 -1.44
C THR A 90 -14.76 -2.22 -1.14
N ASP A 91 -13.86 -1.55 -0.41
CA ASP A 91 -14.00 -0.12 -0.10
C ASP A 91 -13.77 0.74 -1.36
N LEU A 92 -12.80 0.39 -2.22
CA LEU A 92 -12.60 1.03 -3.52
C LEU A 92 -13.86 0.91 -4.40
N LYS A 93 -14.46 -0.27 -4.48
CA LYS A 93 -15.74 -0.46 -5.20
C LYS A 93 -16.86 0.40 -4.62
N LEU A 94 -17.00 0.48 -3.30
CA LEU A 94 -18.00 1.30 -2.63
C LEU A 94 -17.79 2.80 -2.89
N GLN A 95 -16.55 3.25 -2.90
CA GLN A 95 -16.21 4.66 -3.08
C GLN A 95 -16.31 5.09 -4.54
N TYR A 96 -15.77 4.28 -5.48
CA TYR A 96 -15.54 4.69 -6.86
C TYR A 96 -16.29 3.87 -7.90
N GLY A 97 -16.91 2.77 -7.49
CA GLY A 97 -17.62 1.83 -8.36
C GLY A 97 -16.72 0.75 -8.94
N THR A 98 -17.31 -0.41 -9.18
CA THR A 98 -16.61 -1.63 -9.64
C THR A 98 -15.85 -1.42 -10.95
N ALA A 99 -16.39 -0.61 -11.86
CA ALA A 99 -15.78 -0.35 -13.16
C ALA A 99 -14.48 0.51 -13.10
N ASN A 100 -14.16 1.10 -11.94
CA ASN A 100 -12.91 1.82 -11.73
C ASN A 100 -11.83 0.96 -11.06
N LEU A 101 -12.18 -0.22 -10.55
CA LEU A 101 -11.26 -1.02 -9.75
C LEU A 101 -9.98 -1.40 -10.51
N GLU A 102 -10.09 -1.78 -11.78
CA GLU A 102 -8.95 -2.14 -12.63
C GLU A 102 -7.99 -0.96 -12.80
N ILE A 103 -8.51 0.21 -13.16
CA ILE A 103 -7.72 1.44 -13.33
C ILE A 103 -7.09 1.88 -12.02
N LEU A 104 -7.84 1.85 -10.90
CA LEU A 104 -7.30 2.21 -9.59
C LEU A 104 -6.21 1.23 -9.14
N SER A 105 -6.36 -0.06 -9.43
CA SER A 105 -5.32 -1.05 -9.16
C SER A 105 -4.07 -0.83 -10.02
N GLU A 106 -4.22 -0.40 -11.26
CA GLU A 106 -3.09 -0.02 -12.12
C GLU A 106 -2.33 1.17 -11.54
N TYR A 107 -3.05 2.20 -11.08
CA TYR A 107 -2.43 3.40 -10.49
C TYR A 107 -1.72 3.10 -9.16
N ASP A 108 -2.28 2.20 -8.36
CA ASP A 108 -1.63 1.71 -7.14
C ASP A 108 -0.38 0.87 -7.44
N ASN A 109 -0.43 0.01 -8.46
CA ASN A 109 0.74 -0.73 -8.92
C ASN A 109 1.86 0.20 -9.43
N ASN A 110 1.52 1.25 -10.16
CA ASN A 110 2.50 2.26 -10.58
C ASN A 110 3.18 2.93 -9.38
N PHE A 111 2.43 3.20 -8.30
CA PHE A 111 3.00 3.71 -7.05
C PHE A 111 3.90 2.69 -6.36
N ILE A 112 3.51 1.43 -6.31
CA ILE A 112 4.34 0.34 -5.75
C ILE A 112 5.64 0.20 -6.53
N ASP A 113 5.58 0.25 -7.86
CA ASP A 113 6.76 0.21 -8.73
C ASP A 113 7.67 1.40 -8.50
N PHE A 114 7.11 2.60 -8.30
CA PHE A 114 7.86 3.81 -7.92
C PHE A 114 8.60 3.63 -6.60
N VAL A 115 7.93 3.15 -5.57
CA VAL A 115 8.54 2.90 -4.24
C VAL A 115 9.66 1.85 -4.32
N ALA A 116 9.51 0.86 -5.20
CA ALA A 116 10.51 -0.19 -5.41
C ALA A 116 11.74 0.32 -6.19
N LEU A 117 11.54 1.15 -7.21
CA LEU A 117 12.59 1.63 -8.12
C LEU A 117 13.38 2.81 -7.56
N LEU A 118 12.72 3.68 -6.79
CA LEU A 118 13.33 4.92 -6.29
C LEU A 118 14.61 4.72 -5.49
N PRO A 119 14.76 3.73 -4.59
CA PRO A 119 16.01 3.52 -3.86
C PRO A 119 17.21 3.23 -4.76
N ASP A 120 16.99 2.50 -5.84
CA ASP A 120 18.04 2.14 -6.77
C ASP A 120 18.45 3.39 -7.58
N TYR A 121 17.49 4.18 -8.07
CA TYR A 121 17.79 5.45 -8.75
C TYR A 121 18.43 6.49 -7.81
N ALA A 122 17.97 6.61 -6.57
CA ALA A 122 18.59 7.47 -5.57
C ALA A 122 20.05 7.07 -5.27
N THR A 123 20.36 5.77 -5.26
CA THR A 123 21.72 5.28 -5.10
C THR A 123 22.61 5.70 -6.27
N GLU A 124 22.14 5.54 -7.51
CA GLU A 124 22.87 6.00 -8.71
C GLU A 124 23.12 7.52 -8.68
N LEU A 125 22.16 8.32 -8.24
CA LEU A 125 22.32 9.77 -8.05
C LEU A 125 23.40 10.09 -7.00
N ILE A 126 23.41 9.38 -5.88
CA ILE A 126 24.43 9.56 -4.83
C ILE A 126 25.82 9.22 -5.36
N GLU A 127 25.96 8.12 -6.10
CA GLU A 127 27.23 7.70 -6.73
C GLU A 127 27.74 8.70 -7.78
N ALA A 128 26.81 9.36 -8.49
CA ALA A 128 27.11 10.43 -9.42
C ALA A 128 27.44 11.78 -8.75
N GLY A 129 27.34 11.88 -7.41
CA GLY A 129 27.58 13.10 -6.66
C GLY A 129 26.35 14.01 -6.49
N GLU A 130 25.19 13.62 -7.01
CA GLU A 130 23.94 14.37 -6.99
C GLU A 130 23.11 14.11 -5.72
N LYS A 131 23.77 14.29 -4.55
CA LYS A 131 23.20 13.96 -3.23
C LYS A 131 21.94 14.78 -2.89
N GLU A 132 21.90 16.05 -3.30
CA GLU A 132 20.73 16.92 -3.02
C GLU A 132 19.51 16.50 -3.84
N THR A 133 19.73 16.08 -5.08
CA THR A 133 18.65 15.53 -5.94
C THR A 133 18.11 14.21 -5.36
N ALA A 134 19.01 13.32 -4.93
CA ALA A 134 18.63 12.08 -4.26
C ALA A 134 17.82 12.35 -2.99
N ARG A 135 18.28 13.27 -2.13
CA ARG A 135 17.60 13.67 -0.91
C ARG A 135 16.19 14.18 -1.20
N MET A 136 16.06 15.13 -2.13
CA MET A 136 14.77 15.71 -2.52
C MET A 136 13.76 14.64 -2.98
N LEU A 137 14.21 13.65 -3.77
CA LEU A 137 13.34 12.56 -4.23
C LEU A 137 12.95 11.60 -3.10
N LEU A 138 13.88 11.29 -2.18
CA LEU A 138 13.59 10.45 -1.02
C LEU A 138 12.64 11.15 -0.04
N GLU A 139 12.83 12.45 0.21
CA GLU A 139 11.91 13.26 1.03
C GLU A 139 10.52 13.37 0.39
N PHE A 140 10.46 13.54 -0.93
CA PHE A 140 9.19 13.50 -1.67
C PHE A 140 8.46 12.17 -1.44
N ALA A 141 9.17 11.03 -1.53
CA ALA A 141 8.59 9.71 -1.31
C ALA A 141 8.02 9.55 0.12
N VAL A 142 8.74 10.03 1.13
CA VAL A 142 8.23 10.07 2.52
C VAL A 142 6.98 10.95 2.60
N GLY A 143 6.97 12.10 1.92
CA GLY A 143 5.83 13.02 1.87
C GLY A 143 4.56 12.41 1.27
N VAL A 144 4.68 11.44 0.34
CA VAL A 144 3.54 10.70 -0.22
C VAL A 144 3.27 9.36 0.48
N ASN A 145 3.83 9.18 1.68
CA ASN A 145 3.71 7.98 2.50
C ASN A 145 4.20 6.69 1.79
N ALA A 146 5.33 6.78 1.10
CA ALA A 146 6.02 5.60 0.58
C ALA A 146 6.74 4.88 1.73
N ASP A 147 6.07 3.92 2.36
CA ASP A 147 6.61 3.13 3.47
C ASP A 147 7.67 2.14 2.95
N SER A 148 8.94 2.52 3.02
CA SER A 148 10.07 1.70 2.57
C SER A 148 11.30 1.88 3.46
N ARG A 149 11.73 0.79 4.11
CA ARG A 149 12.96 0.77 4.92
C ARG A 149 14.23 1.12 4.13
N LYS A 150 14.24 0.94 2.81
CA LYS A 150 15.37 1.33 1.97
C LYS A 150 15.44 2.85 1.83
N ILE A 151 14.30 3.50 1.64
CA ILE A 151 14.17 4.97 1.56
C ILE A 151 14.65 5.59 2.87
N ASP A 152 14.14 5.10 4.01
CA ASP A 152 14.52 5.62 5.33
C ASP A 152 16.04 5.52 5.57
N ARG A 153 16.64 4.37 5.27
CA ARG A 153 18.09 4.16 5.44
C ARG A 153 18.92 5.07 4.55
N LEU A 154 18.52 5.31 3.31
CA LEU A 154 19.24 6.21 2.41
C LEU A 154 19.14 7.65 2.90
N LEU A 155 17.99 8.11 3.38
CA LEU A 155 17.83 9.42 4.00
C LEU A 155 18.72 9.58 5.24
N GLU A 156 18.66 8.64 6.17
CA GLU A 156 19.51 8.65 7.36
C GLU A 156 21.02 8.71 7.01
N SER A 157 21.45 7.99 5.97
CA SER A 157 22.84 8.02 5.52
C SER A 157 23.26 9.39 5.00
N LEU A 158 22.41 10.05 4.21
CA LEU A 158 22.65 11.40 3.67
C LEU A 158 22.67 12.47 4.77
N GLU A 159 21.81 12.35 5.79
CA GLU A 159 21.77 13.25 6.95
C GLU A 159 23.03 13.13 7.80
N ASN A 160 23.49 11.90 8.07
CA ASN A 160 24.71 11.66 8.86
C ASN A 160 25.96 12.19 8.15
N GLU A 161 26.07 12.05 6.82
CA GLU A 161 27.17 12.61 6.05
C GLU A 161 27.19 14.15 6.09
N SER A 162 26.03 14.79 5.96
CA SER A 162 25.91 16.24 6.00
C SER A 162 26.28 16.82 7.39
N SER A 163 25.95 16.07 8.45
CA SER A 163 26.29 16.47 9.84
C SER A 163 27.78 16.30 10.18
N SER A 164 28.50 15.42 9.49
CA SER A 164 29.92 15.16 9.71
C SER A 164 30.86 16.17 8.99
N MET A 165 30.31 16.96 8.05
CA MET A 165 31.06 17.96 7.28
C MET A 165 30.95 19.40 7.84
N ASN A 166 30.14 19.60 8.86
CA ASN A 166 30.01 20.87 9.59
C ASN A 166 30.73 20.82 10.95
#